data_5316a0ed5e798ed440d91627788f4d5d
#
_entry.id   5316a0ed5e798ed440d91627788f4d5d
#
_cell.length_a   1.000
_cell.length_b   1.000
_cell.length_c   1.000
_cell.angle_alpha   90.00
_cell.angle_beta   90.00
_cell.angle_gamma   90.00
#
_symmetry.space_group_name_H-M   'P 1'
#
loop_
_entity.id
_entity.type
_entity.pdbx_description
1 polymer ?
#
loop_
_entity_poly.entity_id
_entity_poly.type
_entity_poly.pdbx_seq_one_letter_code
_entity_poly.pdbx_strand_id
1 'polypeptide(L)'
;MKQLLMALLVSAVSSVAAAQDSPLAWAARLENSYRIVPNVTYLTASNWDAKLDLYVTRTPDKPLPTLIFIHGGGWTGGTKEGRDLAILPYLDMGMNVVNVEYRLARVAQAPAAVEDCRCALRWVIQHAKEYGVDVNKIVVSGDSAGGHLALTTGMLPASAGLDRECPGPDNLNVAAIVNWYGISDVSELLDGPNMKAYAVQWLGSASDREQIARRVSPLTYVRAGLPPVLTIHGDADPTVPYTQSVRLHKALTDAGVANELMTIPGGKHGFDCCTLAQRTSAYAKIREFLTRQRVLDAQKPPSTAQDRQ
;
A
#
# COMPACT_ATOMS: atom_id res chain seq x y z
N MET A 1 -36.41 28.11 -61.63
CA MET A 1 -35.57 28.48 -60.47
C MET A 1 -36.06 27.70 -59.25
N LYS A 2 -35.38 26.57 -58.92
CA LYS A 2 -35.67 25.72 -57.77
C LYS A 2 -34.59 25.98 -56.71
N GLN A 3 -34.96 26.59 -55.58
CA GLN A 3 -34.05 26.75 -54.45
C GLN A 3 -33.99 25.45 -53.67
N LEU A 4 -32.79 24.92 -53.50
CA LEU A 4 -32.49 23.76 -52.66
C LEU A 4 -32.20 24.27 -51.24
N LEU A 5 -33.08 23.98 -50.27
CA LEU A 5 -32.80 24.20 -48.87
C LEU A 5 -31.96 23.01 -48.33
N MET A 6 -30.73 23.30 -47.99
CA MET A 6 -29.84 22.34 -47.34
C MET A 6 -29.98 22.50 -45.81
N ALA A 7 -30.67 21.56 -45.16
CA ALA A 7 -30.78 21.52 -43.71
C ALA A 7 -29.51 20.91 -43.12
N LEU A 8 -28.73 21.71 -42.37
CA LEU A 8 -27.61 21.24 -41.54
C LEU A 8 -28.19 20.60 -40.29
N LEU A 9 -28.10 19.29 -40.18
CA LEU A 9 -28.27 18.58 -38.90
C LEU A 9 -27.00 18.74 -38.08
N VAL A 10 -27.03 19.62 -37.07
CA VAL A 10 -26.03 19.68 -36.02
C VAL A 10 -26.37 18.61 -34.97
N SER A 11 -25.71 17.47 -35.04
CA SER A 11 -25.75 16.47 -34.00
C SER A 11 -24.98 16.96 -32.76
N ALA A 12 -25.67 17.46 -31.78
CA ALA A 12 -25.12 17.75 -30.46
C ALA A 12 -24.76 16.43 -29.78
N VAL A 13 -23.48 16.07 -29.78
CA VAL A 13 -22.96 15.00 -28.93
C VAL A 13 -22.93 15.53 -27.49
N SER A 14 -24.00 15.27 -26.75
CA SER A 14 -24.04 15.52 -25.31
C SER A 14 -23.09 14.54 -24.62
N SER A 15 -21.88 14.99 -24.28
CA SER A 15 -21.00 14.28 -23.37
C SER A 15 -21.69 14.26 -21.98
N VAL A 16 -22.31 13.15 -21.63
CA VAL A 16 -22.76 12.90 -20.26
C VAL A 16 -21.49 12.69 -19.42
N ALA A 17 -20.96 13.77 -18.86
CA ALA A 17 -20.00 13.67 -17.78
C ALA A 17 -20.70 12.91 -16.65
N ALA A 18 -20.16 11.77 -16.24
CA ALA A 18 -20.62 11.08 -15.05
C ALA A 18 -20.58 12.08 -13.90
N ALA A 19 -21.73 12.38 -13.30
CA ALA A 19 -21.81 13.32 -12.19
C ALA A 19 -20.94 12.73 -11.05
N GLN A 20 -19.81 13.37 -10.79
CA GLN A 20 -19.01 13.06 -9.60
C GLN A 20 -19.89 13.38 -8.39
N ASP A 21 -19.97 12.46 -7.43
CA ASP A 21 -20.62 12.72 -6.16
C ASP A 21 -20.08 14.03 -5.57
N SER A 22 -20.95 14.83 -4.98
CA SER A 22 -20.45 15.97 -4.21
C SER A 22 -19.56 15.47 -3.07
N PRO A 23 -18.57 16.24 -2.60
CA PRO A 23 -17.70 15.82 -1.49
C PRO A 23 -18.49 15.35 -0.26
N LEU A 24 -19.63 15.97 0.02
CA LEU A 24 -20.51 15.57 1.13
C LEU A 24 -21.20 14.22 0.86
N ALA A 25 -21.70 14.00 -0.36
CA ALA A 25 -22.32 12.73 -0.73
C ALA A 25 -21.29 11.58 -0.70
N TRP A 26 -20.07 11.84 -1.15
CA TRP A 26 -18.95 10.89 -1.07
C TRP A 26 -18.64 10.54 0.40
N ALA A 27 -18.48 11.53 1.28
CA ALA A 27 -18.20 11.32 2.70
C ALA A 27 -19.33 10.52 3.39
N ALA A 28 -20.59 10.91 3.16
CA ALA A 28 -21.76 10.20 3.70
C ALA A 28 -21.83 8.74 3.20
N ARG A 29 -21.45 8.49 1.95
CA ARG A 29 -21.39 7.12 1.41
C ARG A 29 -20.35 6.27 2.15
N LEU A 30 -19.15 6.79 2.38
CA LEU A 30 -18.11 6.07 3.13
C LEU A 30 -18.56 5.82 4.58
N GLU A 31 -19.10 6.82 5.27
CA GLU A 31 -19.61 6.69 6.65
C GLU A 31 -20.68 5.59 6.76
N ASN A 32 -21.61 5.55 5.83
CA ASN A 32 -22.68 4.55 5.82
C ASN A 32 -22.18 3.14 5.43
N SER A 33 -21.12 3.05 4.64
CA SER A 33 -20.60 1.77 4.12
C SER A 33 -19.66 1.07 5.09
N TYR A 34 -18.92 1.82 5.90
CA TYR A 34 -17.86 1.26 6.74
C TYR A 34 -18.15 1.43 8.24
N ARG A 35 -17.62 0.51 9.03
CA ARG A 35 -17.45 0.64 10.48
C ARG A 35 -15.98 0.58 10.84
N ILE A 36 -15.59 1.25 11.91
CA ILE A 36 -14.24 1.22 12.44
C ILE A 36 -14.20 0.34 13.68
N VAL A 37 -13.24 -0.57 13.74
CA VAL A 37 -12.90 -1.34 14.95
C VAL A 37 -11.48 -0.91 15.35
N PRO A 38 -11.35 0.05 16.28
CA PRO A 38 -10.05 0.62 16.60
C PRO A 38 -9.29 -0.20 17.63
N ASN A 39 -7.97 -0.09 17.62
CA ASN A 39 -7.06 -0.54 18.66
C ASN A 39 -7.13 -2.05 18.98
N VAL A 40 -7.31 -2.86 17.94
CA VAL A 40 -7.26 -4.32 18.09
C VAL A 40 -5.81 -4.75 18.27
N THR A 41 -5.50 -5.41 19.39
CA THR A 41 -4.16 -5.96 19.63
C THR A 41 -3.96 -7.21 18.78
N TYR A 42 -2.94 -7.20 17.93
CA TYR A 42 -2.60 -8.35 17.07
C TYR A 42 -1.34 -9.09 17.53
N LEU A 43 -0.53 -8.44 18.38
CA LEU A 43 0.70 -8.99 18.95
C LEU A 43 1.02 -8.26 20.25
N THR A 44 1.52 -8.97 21.25
CA THR A 44 2.17 -8.38 22.43
C THR A 44 3.60 -8.86 22.48
N ALA A 45 4.57 -7.95 22.33
CA ALA A 45 5.99 -8.25 22.32
C ALA A 45 6.78 -7.09 22.96
N SER A 46 7.90 -7.37 23.61
CA SER A 46 8.73 -6.35 24.30
C SER A 46 7.93 -5.48 25.28
N ASN A 47 6.97 -6.05 26.02
CA ASN A 47 6.03 -5.35 26.89
C ASN A 47 5.24 -4.22 26.19
N TRP A 48 4.96 -4.38 24.92
CA TRP A 48 4.22 -3.43 24.12
C TRP A 48 3.15 -4.16 23.29
N ASP A 49 1.94 -3.57 23.26
CA ASP A 49 0.83 -4.09 22.47
C ASP A 49 0.85 -3.46 21.08
N ALA A 50 1.15 -4.26 20.09
CA ALA A 50 1.01 -3.90 18.67
C ALA A 50 -0.47 -3.89 18.30
N LYS A 51 -0.97 -2.75 17.80
CA LYS A 51 -2.38 -2.53 17.51
C LYS A 51 -2.62 -2.25 16.04
N LEU A 52 -3.83 -2.55 15.61
CA LEU A 52 -4.32 -2.18 14.30
C LEU A 52 -5.75 -1.64 14.40
N ASP A 53 -6.13 -0.83 13.40
CA ASP A 53 -7.51 -0.40 13.22
C ASP A 53 -8.09 -1.05 11.97
N LEU A 54 -9.33 -1.51 12.08
CA LEU A 54 -10.05 -2.13 10.96
C LEU A 54 -11.14 -1.17 10.48
N TYR A 55 -11.09 -0.86 9.19
CA TYR A 55 -12.13 -0.15 8.46
C TYR A 55 -12.81 -1.19 7.57
N VAL A 56 -13.92 -1.74 8.02
CA VAL A 56 -14.58 -2.88 7.36
C VAL A 56 -16.00 -2.55 6.96
N THR A 57 -16.40 -3.06 5.82
CA THR A 57 -17.77 -2.90 5.30
C THR A 57 -18.77 -3.45 6.30
N ARG A 58 -19.86 -2.68 6.57
CA ARG A 58 -20.88 -3.02 7.58
C ARG A 58 -21.64 -4.30 7.24
N THR A 59 -21.98 -4.49 5.98
CA THR A 59 -22.79 -5.62 5.49
C THR A 59 -22.25 -6.15 4.17
N PRO A 60 -21.10 -6.87 4.19
CA PRO A 60 -20.54 -7.43 2.97
C PRO A 60 -21.37 -8.65 2.51
N ASP A 61 -21.79 -8.67 1.23
CA ASP A 61 -22.44 -9.84 0.63
C ASP A 61 -21.46 -11.01 0.39
N LYS A 62 -20.17 -10.70 0.31
CA LYS A 62 -19.06 -11.64 0.08
C LYS A 62 -17.77 -11.09 0.74
N PRO A 63 -16.76 -11.94 0.96
CA PRO A 63 -15.43 -11.45 1.37
C PRO A 63 -14.88 -10.43 0.37
N LEU A 64 -14.26 -9.37 0.89
CA LEU A 64 -13.78 -8.22 0.10
C LEU A 64 -12.26 -8.17 0.01
N PRO A 65 -11.73 -7.57 -1.06
CA PRO A 65 -10.32 -7.18 -1.11
C PRO A 65 -9.96 -6.33 0.10
N THR A 66 -8.80 -6.60 0.68
CA THR A 66 -8.39 -5.94 1.93
C THR A 66 -6.99 -5.38 1.78
N LEU A 67 -6.84 -4.09 2.11
CA LEU A 67 -5.57 -3.42 2.21
C LEU A 67 -5.02 -3.54 3.63
N ILE A 68 -3.77 -3.94 3.78
CA ILE A 68 -2.98 -3.73 5.00
C ILE A 68 -2.12 -2.51 4.73
N PHE A 69 -2.39 -1.40 5.45
CA PHE A 69 -1.65 -0.15 5.31
C PHE A 69 -0.69 0.04 6.48
N ILE A 70 0.57 0.40 6.16
CA ILE A 70 1.66 0.53 7.12
C ILE A 70 2.22 1.95 7.02
N HIS A 71 2.23 2.68 8.14
CA HIS A 71 2.66 4.07 8.16
C HIS A 71 4.17 4.24 8.01
N GLY A 72 4.61 5.39 7.47
CA GLY A 72 6.00 5.82 7.43
C GLY A 72 6.51 6.38 8.75
N GLY A 73 7.68 7.03 8.71
CA GLY A 73 8.29 7.69 9.88
C GLY A 73 9.68 7.15 10.23
N GLY A 74 10.41 6.57 9.26
CA GLY A 74 11.79 6.11 9.43
C GLY A 74 11.97 5.05 10.50
N TRP A 75 10.93 4.27 10.79
CA TRP A 75 10.88 3.26 11.88
C TRP A 75 11.11 3.84 13.29
N THR A 76 11.27 5.16 13.39
CA THR A 76 11.58 5.87 14.65
C THR A 76 10.43 6.74 15.14
N GLY A 77 9.46 7.04 14.28
CA GLY A 77 8.30 7.89 14.54
C GLY A 77 7.10 7.51 13.67
N GLY A 78 6.04 8.31 13.76
CA GLY A 78 4.77 8.04 13.09
C GLY A 78 3.81 7.24 13.95
N THR A 79 2.55 7.18 13.53
CA THR A 79 1.48 6.37 14.11
C THR A 79 0.48 6.00 13.02
N LYS A 80 -0.33 4.96 13.25
CA LYS A 80 -1.40 4.58 12.33
C LYS A 80 -2.40 5.72 12.12
N GLU A 81 -2.78 6.45 13.18
CA GLU A 81 -3.73 7.58 13.10
C GLU A 81 -3.21 8.73 12.21
N GLY A 82 -1.89 8.91 12.15
CA GLY A 82 -1.26 9.90 11.26
C GLY A 82 -1.47 9.63 9.76
N ARG A 83 -2.06 8.49 9.41
CA ARG A 83 -2.33 8.07 8.02
C ARG A 83 -3.79 7.80 7.70
N ASP A 84 -4.73 8.08 8.61
CA ASP A 84 -6.16 7.82 8.40
C ASP A 84 -6.71 8.45 7.11
N LEU A 85 -6.24 9.64 6.74
CA LEU A 85 -6.67 10.27 5.49
C LEU A 85 -6.04 9.63 4.23
N ALA A 86 -4.89 8.98 4.36
CA ALA A 86 -4.21 8.31 3.24
C ALA A 86 -4.93 7.01 2.81
N ILE A 87 -5.74 6.42 3.69
CA ILE A 87 -6.48 5.19 3.38
C ILE A 87 -7.82 5.44 2.69
N LEU A 88 -8.37 6.66 2.76
CA LEU A 88 -9.68 7.00 2.19
C LEU A 88 -9.85 6.61 0.71
N PRO A 89 -8.87 6.82 -0.18
CA PRO A 89 -9.00 6.40 -1.57
C PRO A 89 -9.16 4.88 -1.74
N TYR A 90 -8.60 4.08 -0.86
CA TYR A 90 -8.75 2.62 -0.90
C TYR A 90 -10.14 2.19 -0.42
N LEU A 91 -10.71 2.86 0.60
CA LEU A 91 -12.11 2.67 0.98
C LEU A 91 -13.04 3.03 -0.18
N ASP A 92 -12.75 4.11 -0.91
CA ASP A 92 -13.48 4.52 -2.12
C ASP A 92 -13.33 3.50 -3.28
N MET A 93 -12.26 2.72 -3.29
CA MET A 93 -12.09 1.58 -4.19
C MET A 93 -12.94 0.36 -3.79
N GLY A 94 -13.62 0.37 -2.64
CA GLY A 94 -14.42 -0.73 -2.14
C GLY A 94 -13.62 -1.80 -1.38
N MET A 95 -12.43 -1.45 -0.89
CA MET A 95 -11.60 -2.36 -0.10
C MET A 95 -11.90 -2.20 1.39
N ASN A 96 -11.79 -3.28 2.16
CA ASN A 96 -11.54 -3.15 3.60
C ASN A 96 -10.10 -2.63 3.81
N VAL A 97 -9.87 -1.93 4.93
CA VAL A 97 -8.51 -1.47 5.29
C VAL A 97 -8.17 -1.88 6.72
N VAL A 98 -6.96 -2.38 6.88
CA VAL A 98 -6.31 -2.66 8.17
C VAL A 98 -5.14 -1.70 8.29
N ASN A 99 -5.23 -0.72 9.21
CA ASN A 99 -4.21 0.29 9.44
C ASN A 99 -3.34 -0.13 10.62
N VAL A 100 -2.05 -0.39 10.36
CA VAL A 100 -1.16 -1.11 11.26
C VAL A 100 -0.22 -0.18 12.00
N GLU A 101 -0.15 -0.31 13.33
CA GLU A 101 0.92 0.19 14.18
C GLU A 101 1.97 -0.90 14.38
N TYR A 102 3.25 -0.53 14.47
CA TYR A 102 4.37 -1.44 14.67
C TYR A 102 5.37 -0.89 15.70
N ARG A 103 6.21 -1.74 16.31
CA ARG A 103 7.23 -1.30 17.27
C ARG A 103 8.23 -0.35 16.60
N LEU A 104 8.28 0.87 17.08
CA LEU A 104 9.30 1.85 16.70
C LEU A 104 10.63 1.55 17.40
N ALA A 105 11.73 2.09 16.86
CA ALA A 105 13.09 1.87 17.36
C ALA A 105 13.28 2.14 18.86
N ARG A 106 12.45 3.04 19.44
CA ARG A 106 12.46 3.30 20.89
C ARG A 106 11.88 2.16 21.73
N VAL A 107 11.10 1.27 21.13
CA VAL A 107 10.53 0.08 21.79
C VAL A 107 11.41 -1.13 21.50
N ALA A 108 11.71 -1.36 20.22
CA ALA A 108 12.61 -2.42 19.77
C ALA A 108 13.26 -2.05 18.44
N GLN A 109 14.55 -2.30 18.33
CA GLN A 109 15.31 -2.09 17.10
C GLN A 109 14.98 -3.14 16.02
N ALA A 110 15.55 -2.99 14.81
CA ALA A 110 15.42 -4.00 13.77
C ALA A 110 15.86 -5.39 14.29
N PRO A 111 15.13 -6.45 13.91
CA PRO A 111 14.10 -6.53 12.87
C PRO A 111 12.65 -6.35 13.36
N ALA A 112 12.40 -5.93 14.61
CA ALA A 112 11.09 -6.00 15.28
C ALA A 112 9.92 -5.45 14.45
N ALA A 113 10.07 -4.29 13.78
CA ALA A 113 9.01 -3.71 12.94
C ALA A 113 8.65 -4.61 11.74
N VAL A 114 9.63 -5.33 11.17
CA VAL A 114 9.38 -6.30 10.09
C VAL A 114 8.59 -7.50 10.62
N GLU A 115 8.96 -8.00 11.78
CA GLU A 115 8.26 -9.10 12.45
C GLU A 115 6.82 -8.72 12.78
N ASP A 116 6.59 -7.53 13.31
CA ASP A 116 5.26 -7.02 13.63
C ASP A 116 4.35 -6.96 12.40
N CYS A 117 4.81 -6.40 11.29
CA CYS A 117 4.01 -6.28 10.07
C CYS A 117 3.68 -7.66 9.46
N ARG A 118 4.59 -8.63 9.55
CA ARG A 118 4.31 -10.01 9.14
C ARG A 118 3.30 -10.67 10.08
N CYS A 119 3.38 -10.40 11.38
CA CYS A 119 2.40 -10.86 12.36
C CYS A 119 1.03 -10.21 12.13
N ALA A 120 0.98 -8.93 11.75
CA ALA A 120 -0.27 -8.28 11.36
C ALA A 120 -0.93 -8.98 10.16
N LEU A 121 -0.16 -9.31 9.10
CA LEU A 121 -0.67 -10.08 7.95
C LEU A 121 -1.21 -11.45 8.40
N ARG A 122 -0.48 -12.17 9.25
CA ARG A 122 -0.91 -13.46 9.79
C ARG A 122 -2.20 -13.33 10.59
N TRP A 123 -2.30 -12.33 11.44
CA TRP A 123 -3.50 -12.03 12.21
C TRP A 123 -4.71 -11.77 11.30
N VAL A 124 -4.53 -10.96 10.24
CA VAL A 124 -5.60 -10.67 9.26
C VAL A 124 -6.08 -11.94 8.56
N ILE A 125 -5.17 -12.83 8.18
CA ILE A 125 -5.52 -14.13 7.56
C ILE A 125 -6.31 -15.01 8.54
N GLN A 126 -5.89 -15.07 9.81
CA GLN A 126 -6.56 -15.87 10.83
C GLN A 126 -7.97 -15.38 11.16
N HIS A 127 -8.19 -14.06 11.10
CA HIS A 127 -9.48 -13.42 11.40
C HIS A 127 -10.28 -13.06 10.14
N ALA A 128 -9.87 -13.58 8.97
CA ALA A 128 -10.46 -13.21 7.68
C ALA A 128 -11.98 -13.42 7.62
N LYS A 129 -12.49 -14.51 8.19
CA LYS A 129 -13.92 -14.82 8.23
C LYS A 129 -14.70 -13.82 9.08
N GLU A 130 -14.13 -13.39 10.20
CA GLU A 130 -14.78 -12.46 11.14
C GLU A 130 -14.96 -11.06 10.54
N TYR A 131 -13.96 -10.62 9.75
CA TYR A 131 -13.92 -9.26 9.20
C TYR A 131 -14.24 -9.22 7.69
N GLY A 132 -14.69 -10.32 7.10
CA GLY A 132 -15.09 -10.37 5.69
C GLY A 132 -13.92 -10.12 4.72
N VAL A 133 -12.73 -10.66 5.03
CA VAL A 133 -11.51 -10.52 4.22
C VAL A 133 -11.43 -11.66 3.19
N ASP A 134 -11.23 -11.33 1.92
CA ASP A 134 -10.81 -12.30 0.90
C ASP A 134 -9.29 -12.49 0.99
N VAL A 135 -8.87 -13.63 1.55
CA VAL A 135 -7.43 -13.96 1.74
C VAL A 135 -6.65 -14.05 0.44
N ASN A 136 -7.33 -14.24 -0.70
CA ASN A 136 -6.69 -14.25 -2.02
C ASN A 136 -6.55 -12.84 -2.63
N LYS A 137 -7.11 -11.83 -1.98
CA LYS A 137 -7.13 -10.43 -2.43
C LYS A 137 -6.58 -9.46 -1.38
N ILE A 138 -5.62 -9.91 -0.57
CA ILE A 138 -4.91 -9.05 0.38
C ILE A 138 -3.84 -8.27 -0.39
N VAL A 139 -3.84 -6.95 -0.20
CA VAL A 139 -2.82 -6.02 -0.70
C VAL A 139 -2.09 -5.45 0.49
N VAL A 140 -0.76 -5.34 0.43
CA VAL A 140 0.01 -4.59 1.40
C VAL A 140 0.49 -3.30 0.79
N SER A 141 0.38 -2.20 1.54
CA SER A 141 0.84 -0.88 1.12
C SER A 141 1.40 -0.10 2.29
N GLY A 142 2.20 0.90 1.99
CA GLY A 142 2.74 1.82 2.99
C GLY A 142 3.64 2.86 2.35
N ASP A 143 3.99 3.87 3.14
CA ASP A 143 4.79 4.99 2.71
C ASP A 143 6.16 5.02 3.41
N SER A 144 7.25 5.34 2.66
CA SER A 144 8.61 5.49 3.23
C SER A 144 9.06 4.22 3.99
N ALA A 145 9.32 4.30 5.28
CA ALA A 145 9.58 3.14 6.14
C ALA A 145 8.42 2.13 6.08
N GLY A 146 7.16 2.58 5.98
CA GLY A 146 5.99 1.71 5.77
C GLY A 146 5.99 1.05 4.40
N GLY A 147 6.49 1.73 3.36
CA GLY A 147 6.72 1.15 2.04
C GLY A 147 7.75 0.01 2.08
N HIS A 148 8.85 0.20 2.81
CA HIS A 148 9.81 -0.86 3.11
C HIS A 148 9.14 -2.03 3.84
N LEU A 149 8.34 -1.75 4.89
CA LEU A 149 7.63 -2.77 5.65
C LEU A 149 6.57 -3.50 4.79
N ALA A 150 5.92 -2.81 3.86
CA ALA A 150 5.01 -3.44 2.90
C ALA A 150 5.75 -4.40 1.94
N LEU A 151 6.92 -3.99 1.45
CA LEU A 151 7.77 -4.86 0.63
C LEU A 151 8.25 -6.09 1.42
N THR A 152 8.77 -5.91 2.65
CA THR A 152 9.21 -7.04 3.47
C THR A 152 8.05 -7.96 3.84
N THR A 153 6.88 -7.41 4.16
CA THR A 153 5.68 -8.20 4.49
C THR A 153 5.29 -9.13 3.34
N GLY A 154 5.29 -8.62 2.10
CA GLY A 154 4.86 -9.40 0.92
C GLY A 154 5.96 -10.22 0.24
N MET A 155 7.25 -9.93 0.44
CA MET A 155 8.34 -10.56 -0.29
C MET A 155 9.13 -11.59 0.52
N LEU A 156 9.18 -11.47 1.85
CA LEU A 156 9.99 -12.37 2.68
C LEU A 156 9.42 -13.78 2.71
N PRO A 157 10.25 -14.80 2.47
CA PRO A 157 9.85 -16.19 2.67
C PRO A 157 9.78 -16.53 4.18
N ALA A 158 9.05 -17.57 4.54
CA ALA A 158 9.03 -18.07 5.92
C ALA A 158 10.44 -18.45 6.43
N SER A 159 11.31 -18.91 5.53
CA SER A 159 12.71 -19.25 5.85
C SER A 159 13.57 -18.06 6.32
N ALA A 160 13.12 -16.81 6.09
CA ALA A 160 13.79 -15.62 6.64
C ALA A 160 13.73 -15.59 8.18
N GLY A 161 12.74 -16.27 8.79
CA GLY A 161 12.59 -16.40 10.23
C GLY A 161 12.29 -15.08 10.93
N LEU A 162 11.58 -14.16 10.24
CA LEU A 162 11.20 -12.84 10.73
C LEU A 162 9.68 -12.76 11.02
N ASP A 163 9.13 -13.80 11.64
CA ASP A 163 7.73 -13.90 12.06
C ASP A 163 7.53 -14.91 13.21
N ARG A 164 8.57 -15.11 14.02
CA ARG A 164 8.59 -16.14 15.06
C ARG A 164 7.77 -15.76 16.31
N GLU A 165 7.48 -14.49 16.51
CA GLU A 165 6.74 -13.99 17.67
C GLU A 165 5.22 -14.24 17.54
N CYS A 166 4.74 -14.65 16.40
CA CYS A 166 3.33 -14.92 16.14
C CYS A 166 3.13 -16.33 15.54
N PRO A 167 2.52 -17.26 16.25
CA PRO A 167 2.23 -18.60 15.75
C PRO A 167 1.12 -18.57 14.69
N GLY A 168 1.18 -19.49 13.75
CA GLY A 168 0.13 -19.65 12.74
C GLY A 168 0.63 -20.19 11.41
N PRO A 169 -0.21 -20.22 10.35
CA PRO A 169 0.16 -20.79 9.07
C PRO A 169 1.31 -20.01 8.39
N ASP A 170 2.19 -20.74 7.71
CA ASP A 170 3.33 -20.16 6.99
C ASP A 170 2.96 -19.53 5.64
N ASN A 171 1.73 -19.78 5.17
CA ASN A 171 1.25 -19.19 3.92
C ASN A 171 0.80 -17.74 4.13
N LEU A 172 1.73 -16.80 4.00
CA LEU A 172 1.52 -15.37 4.11
C LEU A 172 1.51 -14.70 2.72
N ASN A 173 0.81 -15.29 1.76
CA ASN A 173 0.72 -14.76 0.40
C ASN A 173 -0.14 -13.49 0.38
N VAL A 174 0.28 -12.52 -0.46
CA VAL A 174 -0.47 -11.33 -0.78
C VAL A 174 -0.70 -11.25 -2.29
N ALA A 175 -1.81 -10.63 -2.70
CA ALA A 175 -2.18 -10.52 -4.10
C ALA A 175 -1.37 -9.45 -4.85
N ALA A 176 -0.94 -8.40 -4.15
CA ALA A 176 -0.13 -7.32 -4.71
C ALA A 176 0.53 -6.49 -3.61
N ILE A 177 1.58 -5.75 -3.98
CA ILE A 177 2.26 -4.77 -3.14
C ILE A 177 2.18 -3.39 -3.80
N VAL A 178 1.76 -2.37 -3.04
CA VAL A 178 1.79 -0.96 -3.46
C VAL A 178 2.78 -0.23 -2.57
N ASN A 179 3.92 0.10 -3.11
CA ASN A 179 5.02 0.74 -2.41
C ASN A 179 5.06 2.24 -2.70
N TRP A 180 4.87 3.08 -1.68
CA TRP A 180 5.08 4.51 -1.80
C TRP A 180 6.48 4.86 -1.32
N TYR A 181 7.39 5.14 -2.25
CA TYR A 181 8.77 5.60 -2.01
C TYR A 181 9.48 4.88 -0.85
N GLY A 182 9.29 3.56 -0.72
CA GLY A 182 9.91 2.76 0.34
C GLY A 182 11.35 2.38 0.03
N ILE A 183 12.07 2.06 1.10
CA ILE A 183 13.45 1.61 1.06
C ILE A 183 13.52 0.15 0.59
N SER A 184 14.34 -0.16 -0.39
CA SER A 184 14.56 -1.53 -0.87
C SER A 184 15.87 -2.15 -0.37
N ASP A 185 16.84 -1.32 0.00
CA ASP A 185 18.15 -1.71 0.52
C ASP A 185 18.52 -0.83 1.72
N VAL A 186 18.38 -1.37 2.92
CA VAL A 186 18.67 -0.67 4.16
C VAL A 186 20.17 -0.49 4.37
N SER A 187 21.00 -1.41 3.84
CA SER A 187 22.46 -1.35 3.99
C SER A 187 23.04 -0.06 3.40
N GLU A 188 22.48 0.43 2.29
CA GLU A 188 22.90 1.68 1.64
C GLU A 188 22.70 2.92 2.53
N LEU A 189 21.82 2.83 3.52
CA LEU A 189 21.47 3.97 4.39
C LEU A 189 22.28 4.01 5.69
N LEU A 190 23.26 3.11 5.87
CA LEU A 190 24.03 3.03 7.12
C LEU A 190 25.29 3.87 7.11
N ASP A 191 25.86 4.10 5.94
CA ASP A 191 27.11 4.87 5.77
C ASP A 191 27.16 5.56 4.41
N GLY A 192 28.30 6.26 4.13
CA GLY A 192 28.51 6.91 2.86
C GLY A 192 27.56 8.09 2.57
N PRO A 193 27.45 8.50 1.29
CA PRO A 193 26.68 9.69 0.90
C PRO A 193 25.16 9.55 1.11
N ASN A 194 24.66 8.34 1.17
CA ASN A 194 23.23 8.05 1.38
C ASN A 194 22.87 7.75 2.84
N MET A 195 23.81 7.89 3.77
CA MET A 195 23.58 7.65 5.20
C MET A 195 22.39 8.46 5.72
N LYS A 196 21.51 7.78 6.47
CA LYS A 196 20.34 8.37 7.09
C LYS A 196 20.30 8.06 8.59
N ALA A 197 20.24 9.11 9.40
CA ALA A 197 20.25 8.99 10.86
C ALA A 197 19.12 8.06 11.38
N TYR A 198 17.93 8.10 10.77
CA TYR A 198 16.82 7.25 11.15
C TYR A 198 17.10 5.75 10.91
N ALA A 199 17.83 5.38 9.85
CA ALA A 199 18.22 4.01 9.58
C ALA A 199 19.28 3.52 10.59
N VAL A 200 20.28 4.35 10.86
CA VAL A 200 21.30 4.08 11.89
C VAL A 200 20.64 3.89 13.26
N GLN A 201 19.68 4.75 13.64
CA GLN A 201 18.96 4.65 14.90
C GLN A 201 18.11 3.36 14.97
N TRP A 202 17.46 2.98 13.88
CA TRP A 202 16.63 1.78 13.83
C TRP A 202 17.44 0.49 13.91
N LEU A 203 18.59 0.44 13.23
CA LEU A 203 19.50 -0.71 13.28
C LEU A 203 20.31 -0.76 14.60
N GLY A 204 20.51 0.38 15.24
CA GLY A 204 21.32 0.47 16.44
C GLY A 204 22.83 0.29 16.19
N SER A 205 23.55 -0.02 17.28
CA SER A 205 25.02 -0.15 17.29
C SER A 205 25.50 -1.59 17.50
N ALA A 206 24.64 -2.59 17.33
CA ALA A 206 25.04 -3.99 17.46
C ALA A 206 26.10 -4.38 16.43
N SER A 207 27.01 -5.27 16.78
CA SER A 207 28.13 -5.70 15.93
C SER A 207 27.67 -6.39 14.64
N ASP A 208 26.45 -6.94 14.62
CA ASP A 208 25.82 -7.63 13.48
C ASP A 208 24.83 -6.74 12.70
N ARG A 209 24.82 -5.42 12.97
CA ARG A 209 23.88 -4.48 12.34
C ARG A 209 23.84 -4.55 10.81
N GLU A 210 24.97 -4.77 10.16
CA GLU A 210 25.05 -4.91 8.71
C GLU A 210 24.38 -6.21 8.21
N GLN A 211 24.52 -7.29 8.98
CA GLN A 211 23.83 -8.54 8.70
C GLN A 211 22.32 -8.36 8.86
N ILE A 212 21.88 -7.69 9.93
CA ILE A 212 20.48 -7.35 10.16
C ILE A 212 19.97 -6.48 9.01
N ALA A 213 20.72 -5.43 8.60
CA ALA A 213 20.35 -4.56 7.49
C ALA A 213 20.08 -5.35 6.20
N ARG A 214 20.98 -6.28 5.85
CA ARG A 214 20.75 -7.17 4.69
C ARG A 214 19.52 -8.07 4.87
N ARG A 215 19.31 -8.63 6.07
CA ARG A 215 18.15 -9.49 6.36
C ARG A 215 16.81 -8.76 6.29
N VAL A 216 16.78 -7.46 6.58
CA VAL A 216 15.56 -6.66 6.48
C VAL A 216 15.43 -5.90 5.15
N SER A 217 16.37 -6.06 4.22
CA SER A 217 16.33 -5.42 2.90
C SER A 217 15.51 -6.23 1.90
N PRO A 218 14.37 -5.72 1.38
CA PRO A 218 13.54 -6.40 0.40
C PRO A 218 14.31 -6.87 -0.84
N LEU A 219 15.27 -6.07 -1.29
CA LEU A 219 16.09 -6.36 -2.48
C LEU A 219 16.82 -7.71 -2.37
N THR A 220 17.18 -8.14 -1.14
CA THR A 220 17.81 -9.44 -0.85
C THR A 220 16.91 -10.63 -1.22
N TYR A 221 15.60 -10.43 -1.24
CA TYR A 221 14.60 -11.50 -1.41
C TYR A 221 13.93 -11.51 -2.78
N VAL A 222 14.44 -10.71 -3.72
CA VAL A 222 13.91 -10.74 -5.08
C VAL A 222 14.14 -12.10 -5.72
N ARG A 223 13.06 -12.71 -6.20
CA ARG A 223 13.02 -14.02 -6.84
C ARG A 223 11.79 -14.16 -7.72
N ALA A 224 11.76 -15.14 -8.58
CA ALA A 224 10.57 -15.51 -9.34
C ALA A 224 9.40 -15.89 -8.40
N GLY A 225 8.18 -15.67 -8.84
CA GLY A 225 6.95 -16.02 -8.12
C GLY A 225 6.57 -15.05 -6.98
N LEU A 226 7.25 -13.91 -6.84
CA LEU A 226 6.81 -12.84 -5.93
C LEU A 226 5.50 -12.21 -6.42
N PRO A 227 4.70 -11.65 -5.49
CA PRO A 227 3.52 -10.89 -5.86
C PRO A 227 3.88 -9.69 -6.74
N PRO A 228 2.96 -9.23 -7.61
CA PRO A 228 3.17 -8.03 -8.42
C PRO A 228 3.40 -6.79 -7.54
N VAL A 229 4.30 -5.91 -7.98
CA VAL A 229 4.71 -4.71 -7.23
C VAL A 229 4.47 -3.45 -8.06
N LEU A 230 3.73 -2.50 -7.51
CA LEU A 230 3.67 -1.11 -8.02
C LEU A 230 4.42 -0.22 -7.04
N THR A 231 5.36 0.59 -7.56
CA THR A 231 6.00 1.64 -6.77
C THR A 231 5.65 3.02 -7.33
N ILE A 232 5.33 3.96 -6.43
CA ILE A 232 5.18 5.39 -6.73
C ILE A 232 6.33 6.12 -6.04
N HIS A 233 7.17 6.87 -6.79
CA HIS A 233 8.33 7.54 -6.21
C HIS A 233 8.66 8.84 -6.96
N GLY A 234 8.96 9.89 -6.22
CA GLY A 234 9.46 11.15 -6.78
C GLY A 234 10.93 11.08 -7.15
N ASP A 235 11.31 11.59 -8.33
CA ASP A 235 12.69 11.51 -8.81
C ASP A 235 13.63 12.56 -8.18
N ALA A 236 13.08 13.51 -7.40
CA ALA A 236 13.81 14.49 -6.61
C ALA A 236 13.69 14.26 -5.09
N ASP A 237 13.46 13.02 -4.66
CA ASP A 237 13.31 12.64 -3.25
C ASP A 237 14.66 12.76 -2.49
N PRO A 238 14.78 13.68 -1.49
CA PRO A 238 16.01 13.87 -0.74
C PRO A 238 16.16 12.90 0.45
N THR A 239 15.09 12.18 0.79
CA THR A 239 15.02 11.32 1.99
C THR A 239 15.30 9.87 1.65
N VAL A 240 14.60 9.32 0.66
CA VAL A 240 14.85 7.99 0.12
C VAL A 240 15.35 8.16 -1.32
N PRO A 241 16.61 7.80 -1.61
CA PRO A 241 17.16 7.96 -2.96
C PRO A 241 16.27 7.23 -4.00
N TYR A 242 15.87 7.93 -5.06
CA TYR A 242 15.05 7.35 -6.14
C TYR A 242 15.67 6.09 -6.75
N THR A 243 16.99 6.00 -6.74
CA THR A 243 17.76 4.81 -7.18
C THR A 243 17.38 3.53 -6.45
N GLN A 244 16.86 3.62 -5.23
CA GLN A 244 16.32 2.49 -4.48
C GLN A 244 15.17 1.80 -5.25
N SER A 245 14.22 2.58 -5.78
CA SER A 245 13.14 2.07 -6.60
C SER A 245 13.61 1.56 -7.95
N VAL A 246 14.51 2.29 -8.62
CA VAL A 246 15.07 1.87 -9.92
C VAL A 246 15.75 0.51 -9.81
N ARG A 247 16.59 0.29 -8.79
CA ARG A 247 17.28 -1.00 -8.56
C ARG A 247 16.29 -2.12 -8.24
N LEU A 248 15.29 -1.85 -7.39
CA LEU A 248 14.26 -2.83 -7.06
C LEU A 248 13.51 -3.28 -8.32
N HIS A 249 13.03 -2.34 -9.13
CA HIS A 249 12.25 -2.66 -10.33
C HIS A 249 13.07 -3.35 -11.40
N LYS A 250 14.37 -3.01 -11.52
CA LYS A 250 15.28 -3.77 -12.37
C LYS A 250 15.40 -5.22 -11.90
N ALA A 251 15.65 -5.44 -10.63
CA ALA A 251 15.78 -6.79 -10.08
C ALA A 251 14.48 -7.61 -10.22
N LEU A 252 13.30 -6.99 -9.97
CA LEU A 252 12.00 -7.64 -10.17
C LEU A 252 11.79 -8.04 -11.63
N THR A 253 12.16 -7.17 -12.57
CA THR A 253 12.08 -7.46 -14.02
C THR A 253 13.00 -8.62 -14.40
N ASP A 254 14.25 -8.60 -13.94
CA ASP A 254 15.23 -9.65 -14.20
C ASP A 254 14.76 -11.00 -13.63
N ALA A 255 13.99 -10.99 -12.52
CA ALA A 255 13.38 -12.18 -11.90
C ALA A 255 12.03 -12.60 -12.52
N GLY A 256 11.53 -11.90 -13.55
CA GLY A 256 10.25 -12.19 -14.20
C GLY A 256 9.03 -11.87 -13.34
N VAL A 257 9.16 -10.99 -12.35
CA VAL A 257 8.05 -10.53 -11.50
C VAL A 257 7.32 -9.36 -12.17
N ALA A 258 5.98 -9.41 -12.22
CA ALA A 258 5.18 -8.30 -12.72
C ALA A 258 5.40 -7.06 -11.85
N ASN A 259 5.86 -5.97 -12.44
CA ASN A 259 6.19 -4.78 -11.68
C ASN A 259 6.03 -3.50 -12.50
N GLU A 260 5.73 -2.38 -11.82
CA GLU A 260 5.58 -1.06 -12.42
C GLU A 260 6.17 0.01 -11.51
N LEU A 261 6.95 0.91 -12.08
CA LEU A 261 7.49 2.10 -11.40
C LEU A 261 6.80 3.35 -11.97
N MET A 262 5.99 4.01 -11.15
CA MET A 262 5.43 5.31 -11.47
C MET A 262 6.33 6.41 -10.89
N THR A 263 7.07 7.07 -11.76
CA THR A 263 7.89 8.22 -11.39
C THR A 263 7.03 9.48 -11.31
N ILE A 264 7.18 10.25 -10.24
CA ILE A 264 6.60 11.59 -10.10
C ILE A 264 7.68 12.61 -10.42
N PRO A 265 7.63 13.27 -11.59
CA PRO A 265 8.66 14.24 -11.98
C PRO A 265 8.77 15.41 -11.00
N GLY A 266 9.99 15.69 -10.52
CA GLY A 266 10.27 16.72 -9.50
C GLY A 266 9.68 16.40 -8.12
N GLY A 267 9.09 15.24 -7.93
CA GLY A 267 8.48 14.81 -6.68
C GLY A 267 9.52 14.65 -5.57
N LYS A 268 9.18 15.16 -4.38
CA LYS A 268 9.99 15.03 -3.17
C LYS A 268 9.49 13.87 -2.31
N HIS A 269 9.91 13.81 -1.05
CA HIS A 269 9.48 12.79 -0.11
C HIS A 269 8.13 13.13 0.55
N GLY A 270 7.34 12.10 0.85
CA GLY A 270 6.09 12.25 1.59
C GLY A 270 4.88 12.56 0.70
N PHE A 271 3.70 12.73 1.33
CA PHE A 271 2.48 13.06 0.60
C PHE A 271 2.44 14.53 0.13
N ASP A 272 3.34 15.37 0.64
CA ASP A 272 3.55 16.74 0.13
C ASP A 272 4.50 16.79 -1.09
N CYS A 273 4.94 15.60 -1.55
CA CYS A 273 5.84 15.45 -2.70
C CYS A 273 5.28 15.98 -3.99
N CYS A 274 3.96 16.08 -4.10
CA CYS A 274 3.30 16.15 -5.38
C CYS A 274 2.04 17.02 -5.33
N THR A 275 1.71 17.59 -6.49
CA THR A 275 0.45 18.32 -6.68
C THR A 275 -0.76 17.42 -6.47
N LEU A 276 -1.93 18.01 -6.23
CA LEU A 276 -3.19 17.26 -6.16
C LEU A 276 -3.41 16.42 -7.43
N ALA A 277 -3.11 16.95 -8.60
CA ALA A 277 -3.25 16.24 -9.88
C ALA A 277 -2.34 15.01 -9.95
N GLN A 278 -1.07 15.12 -9.54
CA GLN A 278 -0.13 13.99 -9.49
C GLN A 278 -0.59 12.92 -8.50
N ARG A 279 -1.10 13.33 -7.34
CA ARG A 279 -1.65 12.40 -6.33
C ARG A 279 -2.90 11.68 -6.83
N THR A 280 -3.81 12.40 -7.47
CA THR A 280 -5.01 11.80 -8.10
C THR A 280 -4.60 10.77 -9.17
N SER A 281 -3.61 11.13 -10.01
CA SER A 281 -3.07 10.22 -11.02
C SER A 281 -2.43 8.96 -10.39
N ALA A 282 -1.73 9.10 -9.26
CA ALA A 282 -1.14 7.96 -8.55
C ALA A 282 -2.22 7.00 -8.03
N TYR A 283 -3.31 7.50 -7.42
CA TYR A 283 -4.41 6.64 -7.00
C TYR A 283 -5.18 6.02 -8.17
N ALA A 284 -5.34 6.73 -9.28
CA ALA A 284 -5.89 6.16 -10.51
C ALA A 284 -5.01 5.01 -11.04
N LYS A 285 -3.68 5.19 -11.00
CA LYS A 285 -2.71 4.16 -11.37
C LYS A 285 -2.77 2.94 -10.45
N ILE A 286 -2.93 3.15 -9.15
CA ILE A 286 -3.12 2.05 -8.18
C ILE A 286 -4.40 1.26 -8.52
N ARG A 287 -5.52 1.93 -8.76
CA ARG A 287 -6.78 1.27 -9.15
C ARG A 287 -6.60 0.45 -10.43
N GLU A 288 -5.99 1.03 -11.46
CA GLU A 288 -5.71 0.34 -12.72
C GLU A 288 -4.84 -0.91 -12.49
N PHE A 289 -3.74 -0.77 -11.74
CA PHE A 289 -2.85 -1.86 -11.40
C PHE A 289 -3.59 -2.98 -10.66
N LEU A 290 -4.32 -2.67 -9.58
CA LEU A 290 -5.06 -3.66 -8.79
C LEU A 290 -6.17 -4.35 -9.61
N THR A 291 -6.79 -3.64 -10.55
CA THR A 291 -7.78 -4.22 -11.48
C THR A 291 -7.11 -5.21 -12.44
N ARG A 292 -5.95 -4.87 -13.02
CA ARG A 292 -5.18 -5.80 -13.87
C ARG A 292 -4.73 -7.05 -13.10
N GLN A 293 -4.39 -6.90 -11.82
CA GLN A 293 -4.04 -8.02 -10.95
C GLN A 293 -5.26 -8.79 -10.41
N ARG A 294 -6.49 -8.45 -10.86
CA ARG A 294 -7.76 -9.09 -10.47
C ARG A 294 -8.04 -8.99 -8.96
N VAL A 295 -7.45 -8.04 -8.29
CA VAL A 295 -7.77 -7.70 -6.89
C VAL A 295 -9.09 -6.94 -6.84
N LEU A 296 -9.22 -5.90 -7.68
CA LEU A 296 -10.45 -5.14 -7.86
C LEU A 296 -11.22 -5.63 -9.08
N ASP A 297 -12.54 -5.60 -8.99
CA ASP A 297 -13.41 -5.83 -10.14
C ASP A 297 -13.28 -4.64 -11.12
N ALA A 298 -13.41 -4.91 -12.44
CA ALA A 298 -13.50 -3.84 -13.43
C ALA A 298 -14.73 -2.97 -13.13
N GLN A 299 -14.57 -1.65 -13.18
CA GLN A 299 -15.71 -0.75 -13.03
C GLN A 299 -16.72 -1.06 -14.15
N LYS A 300 -17.96 -1.41 -13.79
CA LYS A 300 -19.05 -1.42 -14.76
C LYS A 300 -19.17 0.01 -15.32
N PRO A 301 -19.22 0.17 -16.64
CA PRO A 301 -19.59 1.46 -17.20
C PRO A 301 -20.91 1.92 -16.56
N PRO A 302 -21.10 3.22 -16.33
CA PRO A 302 -22.35 3.72 -15.77
C PRO A 302 -23.49 3.17 -16.62
N SER A 303 -24.50 2.53 -15.97
CA SER A 303 -25.67 2.03 -16.65
C SER A 303 -26.30 3.17 -17.43
N THR A 304 -26.41 3.02 -18.73
CA THR A 304 -27.14 3.98 -19.57
C THR A 304 -28.60 4.01 -19.12
N ALA A 305 -29.24 5.17 -19.19
CA ALA A 305 -30.63 5.36 -18.78
C ALA A 305 -31.64 4.40 -19.48
N GLN A 306 -31.19 3.61 -20.44
CA GLN A 306 -31.97 2.60 -21.19
C GLN A 306 -32.14 1.26 -20.45
N ASP A 307 -31.33 0.97 -19.42
CA ASP A 307 -31.44 -0.30 -18.67
C ASP A 307 -32.47 -0.26 -17.51
N ARG A 308 -33.29 0.79 -17.43
CA ARG A 308 -34.33 0.99 -16.42
C ARG A 308 -35.73 1.10 -16.99
N GLN A 309 -36.05 0.32 -18.02
CA GLN A 309 -37.45 0.16 -18.49
C GLN A 309 -37.92 -1.27 -18.30
#